data_cc1601aa8a52b7da2ffa568ddd4b65db
#
_entry.id   cc1601aa8a52b7da2ffa568ddd4b65db
#
_cell.length_a   1.000
_cell.length_b   1.000
_cell.length_c   1.000
_cell.angle_alpha   90.00
_cell.angle_beta   90.00
_cell.angle_gamma   90.00
#
_symmetry.space_group_name_H-M   'P 1'
#
loop_
_entity.id
_entity.type
_entity.pdbx_description
1 polymer ?
#
loop_
_entity_poly.entity_id
_entity_poly.type
_entity_poly.pdbx_seq_one_letter_code
_entity_poly.pdbx_strand_id
1 'polypeptide(L)'
;MEKMDKNEAQYKKMTEEPVGGLILSLAVPTIISMIVTAIYNTADTYFVSQLGTSASGAVGIVMSLMALIQSIGFMTGMGAGSWMSRLLGQKKDQKASQVAASAFYFAFALGLLVAVFGRIFLDPLVGLLGATETIRPYAREYAQYILYAAPFLIASFTMNKM
;
A
#
# COMPACT_ATOMS: atom_id res chain seq x y z
N MET A 1 -30.57 13.26 3.98
CA MET A 1 -31.44 12.28 3.29
C MET A 1 -30.70 11.59 2.16
N GLU A 2 -30.05 12.29 1.25
CA GLU A 2 -29.36 11.70 0.07
C GLU A 2 -28.19 10.71 0.41
N LYS A 3 -27.46 10.89 1.51
CA LYS A 3 -26.41 9.95 1.95
C LYS A 3 -26.95 8.65 2.54
N MET A 4 -28.11 8.67 3.14
CA MET A 4 -28.77 7.45 3.66
C MET A 4 -29.27 6.56 2.53
N ASP A 5 -29.79 7.15 1.48
CA ASP A 5 -30.30 6.45 0.30
C ASP A 5 -29.18 5.72 -0.48
N LYS A 6 -28.01 6.35 -0.61
CA LYS A 6 -26.81 5.72 -1.24
C LYS A 6 -26.26 4.53 -0.45
N ASN A 7 -26.24 4.64 0.88
CA ASN A 7 -25.76 3.55 1.74
C ASN A 7 -26.72 2.36 1.73
N GLU A 8 -28.04 2.61 1.71
CA GLU A 8 -29.05 1.56 1.58
C GLU A 8 -28.99 0.88 0.21
N ALA A 9 -28.84 1.66 -0.87
CA ALA A 9 -28.67 1.12 -2.22
C ALA A 9 -27.40 0.26 -2.34
N GLN A 10 -26.31 0.69 -1.74
CA GLN A 10 -25.04 -0.07 -1.75
C GLN A 10 -25.13 -1.34 -0.90
N TYR A 11 -25.79 -1.28 0.25
CA TYR A 11 -26.05 -2.46 1.09
C TYR A 11 -26.93 -3.48 0.36
N LYS A 12 -28.01 -3.02 -0.27
CA LYS A 12 -28.91 -3.85 -1.06
C LYS A 12 -28.20 -4.51 -2.24
N LYS A 13 -27.34 -3.75 -2.94
CA LYS A 13 -26.50 -4.26 -4.01
C LYS A 13 -25.57 -5.38 -3.53
N MET A 14 -24.97 -5.23 -2.35
CA MET A 14 -24.05 -6.23 -1.79
C MET A 14 -24.74 -7.48 -1.22
N THR A 15 -26.02 -7.40 -0.85
CA THR A 15 -26.74 -8.49 -0.19
C THR A 15 -27.73 -9.22 -1.08
N GLU A 16 -28.27 -8.57 -2.10
CA GLU A 16 -29.36 -9.10 -2.93
C GLU A 16 -28.95 -9.42 -4.38
N GLU A 17 -27.85 -8.84 -4.88
CA GLU A 17 -27.36 -9.15 -6.24
C GLU A 17 -26.71 -10.55 -6.34
N PRO A 18 -26.83 -11.23 -7.48
CA PRO A 18 -26.15 -12.50 -7.70
C PRO A 18 -24.62 -12.32 -7.58
N VAL A 19 -24.00 -13.18 -6.76
CA VAL A 19 -22.58 -13.09 -6.38
C VAL A 19 -21.63 -12.95 -7.59
N GLY A 20 -21.93 -13.61 -8.70
CA GLY A 20 -21.11 -13.54 -9.92
C GLY A 20 -21.09 -12.15 -10.55
N GLY A 21 -22.24 -11.49 -10.66
CA GLY A 21 -22.34 -10.12 -11.19
C GLY A 21 -21.65 -9.09 -10.29
N LEU A 22 -21.81 -9.25 -8.97
CA LEU A 22 -21.16 -8.40 -7.98
C LEU A 22 -19.65 -8.52 -8.04
N ILE A 23 -19.11 -9.74 -8.12
CA ILE A 23 -17.66 -9.97 -8.24
C ILE A 23 -17.12 -9.30 -9.50
N LEU A 24 -17.77 -9.47 -10.67
CA LEU A 24 -17.35 -8.83 -11.91
C LEU A 24 -17.37 -7.30 -11.82
N SER A 25 -18.41 -6.73 -11.24
CA SER A 25 -18.56 -5.27 -11.13
C SER A 25 -17.48 -4.64 -10.24
N LEU A 26 -16.97 -5.37 -9.23
CA LEU A 26 -15.89 -4.92 -8.34
C LEU A 26 -14.50 -5.27 -8.89
N ALA A 27 -14.38 -6.38 -9.61
CA ALA A 27 -13.10 -6.83 -10.16
C ALA A 27 -12.63 -5.95 -11.33
N VAL A 28 -13.51 -5.53 -12.23
CA VAL A 28 -13.13 -4.75 -13.42
C VAL A 28 -12.40 -3.45 -13.07
N PRO A 29 -12.89 -2.57 -12.20
CA PRO A 29 -12.15 -1.37 -11.80
C PRO A 29 -10.81 -1.69 -11.14
N THR A 30 -10.77 -2.76 -10.34
CA THR A 30 -9.55 -3.19 -9.65
C THR A 30 -8.50 -3.70 -10.65
N ILE A 31 -8.90 -4.50 -11.64
CA ILE A 31 -8.03 -4.98 -12.71
C ILE A 31 -7.46 -3.81 -13.52
N ILE A 32 -8.30 -2.84 -13.88
CA ILE A 32 -7.85 -1.65 -14.61
C ILE A 32 -6.79 -0.90 -13.80
N SER A 33 -7.02 -0.68 -12.51
CA SER A 33 -6.05 -0.04 -11.62
C SER A 33 -4.73 -0.82 -11.52
N MET A 34 -4.81 -2.15 -11.48
CA MET A 34 -3.61 -3.01 -11.46
C MET A 34 -2.82 -2.94 -12.77
N ILE A 35 -3.51 -2.89 -13.92
CA ILE A 35 -2.87 -2.73 -15.24
C ILE A 35 -2.15 -1.38 -15.32
N VAL A 36 -2.79 -0.30 -14.89
CA VAL A 36 -2.17 1.04 -14.86
C VAL A 36 -0.92 1.04 -13.97
N THR A 37 -0.99 0.40 -12.81
CA THR A 37 0.17 0.26 -11.90
C THR A 37 1.29 -0.56 -12.54
N ALA A 38 0.96 -1.64 -13.22
CA ALA A 38 1.95 -2.48 -13.93
C ALA A 38 2.64 -1.71 -15.06
N ILE A 39 1.90 -0.93 -15.85
CA ILE A 39 2.45 -0.07 -16.90
C ILE A 39 3.37 0.97 -16.29
N TYR A 40 2.95 1.63 -15.20
CA TYR A 40 3.76 2.60 -14.49
C TYR A 40 5.09 1.99 -14.00
N ASN A 41 5.05 0.85 -13.33
CA ASN A 41 6.25 0.15 -12.84
C ASN A 41 7.19 -0.26 -13.98
N THR A 42 6.62 -0.70 -15.11
CA THR A 42 7.42 -1.07 -16.29
C THR A 42 8.10 0.15 -16.90
N ALA A 43 7.39 1.26 -17.02
CA ALA A 43 7.94 2.52 -17.54
C ALA A 43 9.05 3.04 -16.60
N ASP A 44 8.82 3.04 -15.28
CA ASP A 44 9.82 3.44 -14.28
C ASP A 44 11.09 2.61 -14.41
N THR A 45 10.97 1.28 -14.46
CA THR A 45 12.10 0.37 -14.66
C THR A 45 12.84 0.63 -15.98
N TYR A 46 12.11 0.93 -17.06
CA TYR A 46 12.71 1.25 -18.35
C TYR A 46 13.55 2.54 -18.27
N PHE A 47 13.02 3.61 -17.72
CA PHE A 47 13.75 4.88 -17.61
C PHE A 47 14.98 4.75 -16.69
N VAL A 48 14.84 4.05 -15.57
CA VAL A 48 15.98 3.84 -14.66
C VAL A 48 17.05 2.96 -15.28
N SER A 49 16.68 1.98 -16.10
CA SER A 49 17.67 1.12 -16.79
C SER A 49 18.59 1.90 -17.72
N GLN A 50 18.17 3.06 -18.23
CA GLN A 50 19.00 3.94 -19.06
C GLN A 50 20.07 4.70 -18.27
N LEU A 51 19.96 4.79 -16.95
CA LEU A 51 20.95 5.45 -16.08
C LEU A 51 22.18 4.58 -15.78
N GLY A 52 22.17 3.33 -16.27
CA GLY A 52 23.29 2.39 -16.13
C GLY A 52 22.99 1.22 -15.19
N THR A 53 23.86 0.21 -15.25
CA THR A 53 23.69 -1.06 -14.51
C THR A 53 23.68 -0.88 -12.99
N SER A 54 24.49 0.03 -12.46
CA SER A 54 24.56 0.32 -11.02
C SER A 54 23.28 0.98 -10.50
N ALA A 55 22.71 1.89 -11.26
CA ALA A 55 21.43 2.53 -10.93
C ALA A 55 20.26 1.53 -11.01
N SER A 56 20.24 0.69 -12.04
CA SER A 56 19.26 -0.38 -12.20
C SER A 56 19.34 -1.41 -11.07
N GLY A 57 20.54 -1.78 -10.63
CA GLY A 57 20.78 -2.63 -9.47
C GLY A 57 20.26 -2.00 -8.16
N ALA A 58 20.47 -0.69 -7.99
CA ALA A 58 20.00 0.05 -6.83
C ALA A 58 18.45 0.04 -6.73
N VAL A 59 17.75 0.20 -7.86
CA VAL A 59 16.28 0.10 -7.90
C VAL A 59 15.80 -1.28 -7.50
N GLY A 60 16.45 -2.35 -7.97
CA GLY A 60 16.09 -3.72 -7.56
C GLY A 60 16.17 -3.93 -6.05
N ILE A 61 17.20 -3.38 -5.40
CA ILE A 61 17.35 -3.42 -3.94
C ILE A 61 16.25 -2.62 -3.25
N VAL A 62 15.96 -1.44 -3.75
CA VAL A 62 14.96 -0.55 -3.18
C VAL A 62 13.54 -1.07 -3.40
N MET A 63 13.28 -1.79 -4.50
CA MET A 63 12.01 -2.52 -4.69
C MET A 63 11.75 -3.54 -3.57
N SER A 64 12.79 -4.21 -3.07
CA SER A 64 12.65 -5.10 -1.91
C SER A 64 12.25 -4.34 -0.64
N LEU A 65 12.80 -3.16 -0.42
CA LEU A 65 12.39 -2.27 0.67
C LEU A 65 10.95 -1.78 0.50
N MET A 66 10.56 -1.40 -0.71
CA MET A 66 9.18 -1.02 -1.01
C MET A 66 8.21 -2.17 -0.77
N ALA A 67 8.58 -3.40 -1.12
CA ALA A 67 7.76 -4.58 -0.87
C ALA A 67 7.54 -4.82 0.64
N LEU A 68 8.54 -4.59 1.48
CA LEU A 68 8.41 -4.64 2.94
C LEU A 68 7.44 -3.57 3.45
N ILE A 69 7.59 -2.33 3.02
CA ILE A 69 6.71 -1.21 3.37
C ILE A 69 5.26 -1.51 2.95
N GLN A 70 5.08 -2.00 1.73
CA GLN A 70 3.78 -2.39 1.19
C GLN A 70 3.14 -3.54 1.99
N SER A 71 3.93 -4.54 2.40
CA SER A 71 3.45 -5.67 3.20
C SER A 71 2.91 -5.22 4.54
N ILE A 72 3.55 -4.28 5.21
CA ILE A 72 3.08 -3.68 6.47
C ILE A 72 1.74 -2.96 6.26
N GLY A 73 1.63 -2.17 5.18
CA GLY A 73 0.39 -1.49 4.82
C GLY A 73 -0.75 -2.46 4.50
N PHE A 74 -0.46 -3.53 3.77
CA PHE A 74 -1.46 -4.55 3.45
C PHE A 74 -1.91 -5.35 4.69
N MET A 75 -0.98 -5.70 5.57
CA MET A 75 -1.31 -6.39 6.83
C MET A 75 -2.30 -5.58 7.67
N THR A 76 -2.02 -4.30 7.87
CA THR A 76 -2.90 -3.40 8.63
C THR A 76 -4.22 -3.14 7.91
N GLY A 77 -4.19 -2.92 6.60
CA GLY A 77 -5.38 -2.65 5.79
C GLY A 77 -6.31 -3.84 5.69
N MET A 78 -5.80 -5.04 5.41
CA MET A 78 -6.62 -6.26 5.34
C MET A 78 -7.21 -6.64 6.70
N GLY A 79 -6.46 -6.45 7.80
CA GLY A 79 -6.96 -6.66 9.15
C GLY A 79 -8.11 -5.71 9.48
N ALA A 80 -7.92 -4.43 9.26
CA ALA A 80 -8.95 -3.41 9.49
C ALA A 80 -10.15 -3.58 8.54
N GLY A 81 -9.92 -3.88 7.27
CA GLY A 81 -10.95 -4.10 6.26
C GLY A 81 -11.87 -5.28 6.61
N SER A 82 -11.31 -6.39 7.09
CA SER A 82 -12.10 -7.53 7.56
C SER A 82 -13.00 -7.18 8.73
N TRP A 83 -12.49 -6.38 9.67
CA TRP A 83 -13.28 -5.92 10.81
C TRP A 83 -14.36 -4.93 10.40
N MET A 84 -14.03 -3.98 9.53
CA MET A 84 -14.99 -3.02 8.97
C MET A 84 -16.13 -3.69 8.23
N SER A 85 -15.84 -4.67 7.37
CA SER A 85 -16.86 -5.40 6.62
C SER A 85 -17.88 -6.07 7.54
N ARG A 86 -17.43 -6.65 8.66
CA ARG A 86 -18.31 -7.24 9.68
C ARG A 86 -19.19 -6.20 10.38
N LEU A 87 -18.62 -5.03 10.70
CA LEU A 87 -19.36 -3.95 11.35
C LEU A 87 -20.40 -3.34 10.41
N LEU A 88 -20.07 -3.16 9.13
CA LEU A 88 -20.98 -2.69 8.10
C LEU A 88 -22.14 -3.69 7.89
N GLY A 89 -21.83 -5.00 7.84
CA GLY A 89 -22.87 -6.04 7.78
C GLY A 89 -23.83 -6.02 9.00
N GLN A 90 -23.34 -5.56 10.16
CA GLN A 90 -24.15 -5.35 11.36
C GLN A 90 -24.86 -3.98 11.39
N LYS A 91 -24.76 -3.16 10.35
CA LYS A 91 -25.28 -1.77 10.26
C LYS A 91 -24.72 -0.84 11.35
N LYS A 92 -23.48 -1.08 11.79
CA LYS A 92 -22.76 -0.30 12.81
C LYS A 92 -21.78 0.68 12.16
N ASP A 93 -22.28 1.57 11.30
CA ASP A 93 -21.47 2.46 10.47
C ASP A 93 -20.52 3.35 11.28
N GLN A 94 -20.98 3.85 12.43
CA GLN A 94 -20.16 4.68 13.31
C GLN A 94 -18.94 3.92 13.85
N LYS A 95 -19.12 2.64 14.21
CA LYS A 95 -17.99 1.81 14.67
C LYS A 95 -17.04 1.45 13.53
N ALA A 96 -17.57 1.20 12.33
CA ALA A 96 -16.76 0.96 11.14
C ALA A 96 -15.88 2.17 10.81
N SER A 97 -16.43 3.39 10.89
CA SER A 97 -15.67 4.64 10.69
C SER A 97 -14.58 4.83 11.76
N GLN A 98 -14.85 4.48 13.02
CA GLN A 98 -13.83 4.52 14.07
C GLN A 98 -12.68 3.54 13.82
N VAL A 99 -12.98 2.33 13.34
CA VAL A 99 -11.97 1.34 12.97
C VAL A 99 -11.11 1.86 11.82
N ALA A 100 -11.71 2.47 10.80
CA ALA A 100 -10.98 3.06 9.68
C ALA A 100 -10.01 4.16 10.15
N ALA A 101 -10.50 5.08 10.97
CA ALA A 101 -9.67 6.16 11.52
C ALA A 101 -8.52 5.61 12.38
N SER A 102 -8.81 4.65 13.26
CA SER A 102 -7.80 4.01 14.11
C SER A 102 -6.74 3.29 13.29
N ALA A 103 -7.14 2.56 12.24
CA ALA A 103 -6.23 1.86 11.35
C ALA A 103 -5.33 2.84 10.58
N PHE A 104 -5.87 3.97 10.14
CA PHE A 104 -5.09 5.02 9.49
C PHE A 104 -4.01 5.58 10.40
N TYR A 105 -4.36 6.01 11.62
CA TYR A 105 -3.39 6.55 12.57
C TYR A 105 -2.36 5.50 13.00
N PHE A 106 -2.79 4.27 13.20
CA PHE A 106 -1.89 3.16 13.52
C PHE A 106 -0.90 2.88 12.38
N ALA A 107 -1.37 2.82 11.15
CA ALA A 107 -0.54 2.65 9.96
C ALA A 107 0.45 3.80 9.78
N PHE A 108 0.01 5.04 10.01
CA PHE A 108 0.87 6.21 9.95
C PHE A 108 1.96 6.18 11.04
N ALA A 109 1.60 5.80 12.27
CA ALA A 109 2.56 5.64 13.37
C ALA A 109 3.58 4.52 13.08
N LEU A 110 3.14 3.37 12.55
CA LEU A 110 4.04 2.31 12.09
C LEU A 110 4.98 2.81 10.99
N GLY A 111 4.46 3.60 10.06
CA GLY A 111 5.25 4.21 9.00
C GLY A 111 6.32 5.15 9.54
N LEU A 112 6.01 5.94 10.56
CA LEU A 112 7.00 6.78 11.27
C LEU A 112 8.08 5.93 11.94
N LEU A 113 7.71 4.83 12.60
CA LEU A 113 8.67 3.90 13.18
C LEU A 113 9.60 3.32 12.11
N VAL A 114 9.03 2.85 10.99
CA VAL A 114 9.80 2.32 9.86
C VAL A 114 10.74 3.39 9.28
N ALA A 115 10.28 4.63 9.15
CA ALA A 115 11.11 5.74 8.67
C ALA A 115 12.28 6.03 9.62
N VAL A 116 12.03 6.11 10.92
CA VAL A 116 13.05 6.41 11.93
C VAL A 116 14.06 5.26 12.04
N PHE A 117 13.59 4.03 12.25
CA PHE A 117 14.48 2.87 12.37
C PHE A 117 15.21 2.58 11.06
N GLY A 118 14.52 2.65 9.92
CA GLY A 118 15.14 2.50 8.61
C GLY A 118 16.23 3.54 8.34
N ARG A 119 16.04 4.77 8.84
CA ARG A 119 17.03 5.84 8.71
C ARG A 119 18.26 5.62 9.61
N ILE A 120 18.04 5.16 10.85
CA ILE A 120 19.13 4.85 11.80
C ILE A 120 19.97 3.67 11.28
N PHE A 121 19.32 2.65 10.74
CA PHE A 121 19.94 1.43 10.25
C PHE A 121 20.07 1.37 8.72
N LEU A 122 20.14 2.53 8.05
CA LEU A 122 20.12 2.60 6.59
C LEU A 122 21.28 1.81 5.95
N ASP A 123 22.49 1.96 6.45
CA ASP A 123 23.67 1.28 5.91
C ASP A 123 23.64 -0.26 6.07
N PRO A 124 23.36 -0.81 7.26
CA PRO A 124 23.15 -2.24 7.40
C PRO A 124 21.93 -2.75 6.64
N LEU A 125 20.86 -1.98 6.55
CA LEU A 125 19.64 -2.35 5.81
C LEU A 125 19.93 -2.53 4.32
N VAL A 126 20.60 -1.55 3.69
CA VAL A 126 20.98 -1.60 2.28
C VAL A 126 21.96 -2.75 2.00
N GLY A 127 22.88 -3.01 2.93
CA GLY A 127 23.80 -4.14 2.85
C GLY A 127 23.07 -5.49 2.96
N LEU A 128 22.11 -5.62 3.86
CA LEU A 128 21.31 -6.84 4.06
C LEU A 128 20.41 -7.14 2.86
N LEU A 129 19.96 -6.09 2.16
CA LEU A 129 19.18 -6.21 0.93
C LEU A 129 20.04 -6.61 -0.28
N GLY A 130 21.37 -6.76 -0.11
CA GLY A 130 22.29 -7.28 -1.14
C GLY A 130 23.02 -6.20 -1.95
N ALA A 131 23.12 -4.97 -1.46
CA ALA A 131 23.89 -3.92 -2.14
C ALA A 131 25.39 -4.22 -2.13
N THR A 132 25.96 -4.34 -3.31
CA THR A 132 27.42 -4.39 -3.50
C THR A 132 28.03 -3.00 -3.28
N GLU A 133 29.34 -2.92 -3.09
CA GLU A 133 30.03 -1.63 -2.83
C GLU A 133 29.77 -0.58 -3.91
N THR A 134 29.65 -1.00 -5.16
CA THR A 134 29.39 -0.12 -6.31
C THR A 134 27.95 0.39 -6.36
N ILE A 135 27.00 -0.40 -5.87
CA ILE A 135 25.54 -0.09 -5.89
C ILE A 135 25.13 0.67 -4.62
N ARG A 136 25.86 0.44 -3.52
CA ARG A 136 25.55 0.97 -2.18
C ARG A 136 25.27 2.49 -2.12
N PRO A 137 26.07 3.37 -2.74
CA PRO A 137 25.80 4.81 -2.70
C PRO A 137 24.47 5.16 -3.35
N TYR A 138 24.17 4.59 -4.51
CA TYR A 138 22.91 4.81 -5.21
C TYR A 138 21.68 4.24 -4.46
N ALA A 139 21.82 3.01 -3.95
CA ALA A 139 20.76 2.36 -3.18
C ALA A 139 20.46 3.11 -1.87
N ARG A 140 21.49 3.64 -1.21
CA ARG A 140 21.37 4.45 0.01
C ARG A 140 20.61 5.75 -0.25
N GLU A 141 21.00 6.47 -1.29
CA GLU A 141 20.34 7.72 -1.65
C GLU A 141 18.87 7.50 -1.98
N TYR A 142 18.56 6.49 -2.78
CA TYR A 142 17.21 6.18 -3.18
C TYR A 142 16.35 5.67 -2.01
N ALA A 143 16.88 4.74 -1.19
CA ALA A 143 16.21 4.21 -0.01
C ALA A 143 15.87 5.31 1.01
N GLN A 144 16.73 6.33 1.15
CA GLN A 144 16.51 7.46 2.03
C GLN A 144 15.20 8.21 1.69
N TYR A 145 14.98 8.49 0.40
CA TYR A 145 13.76 9.19 -0.04
C TYR A 145 12.51 8.33 0.18
N ILE A 146 12.59 7.03 -0.04
CA ILE A 146 11.48 6.11 0.21
C ILE A 146 11.16 6.02 1.70
N LEU A 147 12.18 6.00 2.57
CA LEU A 147 11.95 6.00 4.01
C LEU A 147 11.27 7.29 4.49
N TYR A 148 11.57 8.44 3.91
CA TYR A 148 10.83 9.67 4.20
C TYR A 148 9.35 9.59 3.77
N ALA A 149 9.07 8.90 2.68
CA ALA A 149 7.72 8.69 2.21
C ALA A 149 6.99 7.54 2.93
N ALA A 150 7.69 6.68 3.68
CA ALA A 150 7.14 5.47 4.29
C ALA A 150 5.88 5.69 5.13
N PRO A 151 5.73 6.74 5.98
CA PRO A 151 4.50 6.99 6.73
C PRO A 151 3.28 7.16 5.82
N PHE A 152 3.44 7.93 4.76
CA PHE A 152 2.37 8.18 3.79
C PHE A 152 2.09 6.94 2.93
N LEU A 153 3.12 6.21 2.53
CA LEU A 153 2.98 4.98 1.74
C LEU A 153 2.23 3.90 2.53
N ILE A 154 2.63 3.63 3.78
CA ILE A 154 1.97 2.63 4.63
C ILE A 154 0.51 3.02 4.88
N ALA A 155 0.24 4.28 5.21
CA ALA A 155 -1.12 4.78 5.39
C ALA A 155 -1.95 4.64 4.10
N SER A 156 -1.38 5.00 2.95
CA SER A 156 -2.04 4.88 1.64
C SER A 156 -2.35 3.42 1.29
N PHE A 157 -1.39 2.51 1.46
CA PHE A 157 -1.61 1.08 1.22
C PHE A 157 -2.65 0.49 2.17
N THR A 158 -2.67 0.94 3.44
CA THR A 158 -3.68 0.55 4.41
C THR A 158 -5.07 0.99 3.98
N MET A 159 -5.23 2.24 3.56
CA MET A 159 -6.50 2.78 3.06
C MET A 159 -6.98 2.07 1.78
N ASN A 160 -6.07 1.70 0.91
CA ASN A 160 -6.39 1.00 -0.34
C ASN A 160 -6.92 -0.42 -0.12
N LYS A 161 -6.68 -1.02 1.05
CA LYS A 161 -7.10 -2.39 1.40
C LYS A 161 -8.29 -2.44 2.37
N MET A 162 -8.79 -1.29 2.81
CA MET A 162 -10.03 -1.16 3.59
C MET A 162 -11.24 -0.95 2.71
#